data_3880daa4cbd5e64b739c7dc4c62d9a7b
#
_entry.id   3880daa4cbd5e64b739c7dc4c62d9a7b
#
_cell.length_a   1.000
_cell.length_b   1.000
_cell.length_c   1.000
_cell.angle_alpha   90.00
_cell.angle_beta   90.00
_cell.angle_gamma   90.00
#
_symmetry.space_group_name_H-M   'P 1'
#
loop_
_entity.id
_entity.type
_entity.pdbx_description
1 polymer ?
#
loop_
_entity_poly.entity_id
_entity_poly.type
_entity_poly.pdbx_seq_one_letter_code
_entity_poly.pdbx_strand_id
1 'polypeptide(L)'
;MIRASKKPYIFVGGGSVISGASKEITELAHKLQAPVCDSLMGKGAFSGEDPLYTGMLGMHGTKTSDLGVTQCDLLIVLGARFSDRVTGNAKTFAKQAKILQLDVDAAEIDKNVQVDASIVGDVRESLRRILEKLPEDIPHTEWIEHIQEMKAKYPLSYDHSQLTGPYIIEKLYELTNGEAIISTDVGQHQMWAAQYYKYKEPRTFLTSGGLGTMGYGLGAAIGAKMGRPDKIVVNIGGDGCFRMNMNEIATAVRCRKPLIQIVMNNHVLGMVRQWQTLFYGHRYSHTVLDDAVDFVK
;
A
#
# COMPACT_ATOMS: atom_id res chain seq x y z
N MET A 1 -26.87 -0.95 6.12
CA MET A 1 -26.03 -0.32 5.09
C MET A 1 -25.57 -1.35 4.07
N ILE A 2 -24.80 -2.37 4.43
CA ILE A 2 -24.21 -3.35 3.49
C ILE A 2 -25.30 -3.97 2.57
N ARG A 3 -26.40 -4.51 3.12
CA ARG A 3 -27.47 -5.13 2.34
C ARG A 3 -28.21 -4.17 1.38
N ALA A 4 -28.15 -2.87 1.61
CA ALA A 4 -28.84 -1.85 0.80
C ALA A 4 -27.93 -1.19 -0.23
N SER A 5 -26.63 -1.44 -0.18
CA SER A 5 -25.67 -0.91 -1.13
C SER A 5 -25.82 -1.61 -2.50
N LYS A 6 -25.57 -0.85 -3.55
CA LYS A 6 -25.48 -1.36 -4.93
C LYS A 6 -24.06 -1.26 -5.50
N LYS A 7 -23.23 -0.42 -4.88
CA LYS A 7 -21.84 -0.16 -5.31
C LYS A 7 -20.91 -0.14 -4.10
N PRO A 8 -20.82 -1.26 -3.32
CA PRO A 8 -19.94 -1.31 -2.17
C PRO A 8 -18.47 -1.26 -2.61
N TYR A 9 -17.64 -0.62 -1.79
CA TYR A 9 -16.20 -0.58 -1.96
C TYR A 9 -15.53 -0.80 -0.61
N ILE A 10 -14.46 -1.59 -0.57
CA ILE A 10 -13.73 -1.89 0.67
C ILE A 10 -12.39 -1.19 0.64
N PHE A 11 -12.09 -0.40 1.67
CA PHE A 11 -10.81 0.26 1.87
C PHE A 11 -10.09 -0.31 3.09
N VAL A 12 -8.90 -0.88 2.87
CA VAL A 12 -8.13 -1.63 3.87
C VAL A 12 -6.94 -0.81 4.36
N GLY A 13 -6.84 -0.62 5.66
CA GLY A 13 -5.73 0.08 6.30
C GLY A 13 -4.81 -0.83 7.12
N GLY A 14 -3.80 -0.21 7.76
CA GLY A 14 -2.82 -0.91 8.59
C GLY A 14 -3.41 -1.64 9.80
N GLY A 15 -4.53 -1.15 10.33
CA GLY A 15 -5.26 -1.83 11.42
C GLY A 15 -5.72 -3.22 11.04
N SER A 16 -6.08 -3.45 9.77
CA SER A 16 -6.44 -4.78 9.25
C SER A 16 -5.27 -5.76 9.25
N VAL A 17 -4.05 -5.27 8.94
CA VAL A 17 -2.82 -6.08 9.03
C VAL A 17 -2.50 -6.42 10.49
N ILE A 18 -2.65 -5.44 11.40
CA ILE A 18 -2.37 -5.61 12.82
C ILE A 18 -3.33 -6.63 13.45
N SER A 19 -4.62 -6.55 13.14
CA SER A 19 -5.65 -7.46 13.66
C SER A 19 -5.60 -8.87 13.03
N GLY A 20 -4.84 -9.05 11.92
CA GLY A 20 -4.79 -10.30 11.19
C GLY A 20 -6.12 -10.68 10.51
N ALA A 21 -6.84 -9.70 9.99
CA ALA A 21 -8.20 -9.84 9.44
C ALA A 21 -8.25 -10.28 7.97
N SER A 22 -7.13 -10.68 7.36
CA SER A 22 -7.04 -10.95 5.91
C SER A 22 -8.06 -11.96 5.42
N LYS A 23 -8.29 -13.04 6.17
CA LYS A 23 -9.28 -14.07 5.82
C LYS A 23 -10.69 -13.50 5.79
N GLU A 24 -11.07 -12.78 6.82
CA GLU A 24 -12.40 -12.19 6.98
C GLU A 24 -12.65 -11.07 5.95
N ILE A 25 -11.60 -10.33 5.58
CA ILE A 25 -11.67 -9.32 4.51
C ILE A 25 -11.90 -10.00 3.16
N THR A 26 -11.16 -11.06 2.86
CA THR A 26 -11.30 -11.82 1.62
C THR A 26 -12.71 -12.40 1.52
N GLU A 27 -13.19 -13.02 2.59
CA GLU A 27 -14.55 -13.59 2.66
C GLU A 27 -15.62 -12.50 2.43
N LEU A 28 -15.51 -11.33 3.08
CA LEU A 28 -16.45 -10.23 2.88
C LEU A 28 -16.40 -9.71 1.44
N ALA A 29 -15.22 -9.51 0.87
CA ALA A 29 -15.04 -9.00 -0.48
C ALA A 29 -15.69 -9.93 -1.52
N HIS A 30 -15.43 -11.23 -1.43
CA HIS A 30 -16.01 -12.22 -2.34
C HIS A 30 -17.52 -12.38 -2.14
N LYS A 31 -18.00 -12.40 -0.90
CA LYS A 31 -19.42 -12.49 -0.56
C LYS A 31 -20.22 -11.31 -1.13
N LEU A 32 -19.64 -10.13 -1.15
CA LEU A 32 -20.25 -8.92 -1.70
C LEU A 32 -19.91 -8.70 -3.18
N GLN A 33 -18.98 -9.45 -3.76
CA GLN A 33 -18.34 -9.09 -5.02
C GLN A 33 -17.94 -7.59 -5.05
N ALA A 34 -17.31 -7.15 -3.96
CA ALA A 34 -16.93 -5.75 -3.79
C ALA A 34 -15.44 -5.53 -4.13
N PRO A 35 -15.10 -4.48 -4.88
CA PRO A 35 -13.69 -4.13 -5.13
C PRO A 35 -13.01 -3.71 -3.83
N VAL A 36 -11.70 -4.00 -3.75
CA VAL A 36 -10.87 -3.72 -2.59
C VAL A 36 -9.69 -2.85 -2.99
N CYS A 37 -9.49 -1.75 -2.28
CA CYS A 37 -8.27 -0.97 -2.31
C CYS A 37 -7.60 -0.93 -0.95
N ASP A 38 -6.33 -0.56 -0.91
CA ASP A 38 -5.58 -0.44 0.33
C ASP A 38 -4.90 0.92 0.52
N SER A 39 -4.49 1.19 1.74
CA SER A 39 -3.49 2.21 2.05
C SER A 39 -2.09 1.60 1.96
N LEU A 40 -1.05 2.45 1.97
CA LEU A 40 0.34 1.98 2.01
C LEU A 40 0.59 0.95 3.13
N MET A 41 0.03 1.17 4.32
CA MET A 41 0.18 0.27 5.48
C MET A 41 -0.81 -0.90 5.47
N GLY A 42 -1.80 -0.91 4.57
CA GLY A 42 -2.76 -1.99 4.38
C GLY A 42 -2.29 -3.08 3.42
N LYS A 43 -1.14 -2.89 2.78
CA LYS A 43 -0.58 -3.82 1.80
C LYS A 43 -0.50 -5.25 2.32
N GLY A 44 -1.00 -6.18 1.50
CA GLY A 44 -1.01 -7.61 1.82
C GLY A 44 -2.13 -8.07 2.75
N ALA A 45 -2.92 -7.17 3.35
CA ALA A 45 -4.11 -7.57 4.09
C ALA A 45 -5.20 -8.18 3.18
N PHE A 46 -5.21 -7.76 1.93
CA PHE A 46 -5.92 -8.40 0.83
C PHE A 46 -4.92 -8.72 -0.28
N SER A 47 -5.03 -9.88 -0.91
CA SER A 47 -4.05 -10.31 -1.91
C SER A 47 -4.03 -9.38 -3.12
N GLY A 48 -2.82 -8.93 -3.51
CA GLY A 48 -2.62 -8.14 -4.73
C GLY A 48 -2.86 -8.90 -6.03
N GLU A 49 -3.01 -10.23 -5.98
CA GLU A 49 -3.35 -11.07 -7.12
C GLU A 49 -4.85 -11.32 -7.27
N ASP A 50 -5.64 -11.02 -6.22
CA ASP A 50 -7.08 -11.22 -6.26
C ASP A 50 -7.72 -10.30 -7.33
N PRO A 51 -8.63 -10.81 -8.19
CA PRO A 51 -9.28 -10.02 -9.22
C PRO A 51 -10.05 -8.82 -8.68
N LEU A 52 -10.56 -8.88 -7.45
CA LEU A 52 -11.27 -7.78 -6.78
C LEU A 52 -10.32 -6.67 -6.31
N TYR A 53 -9.01 -6.92 -6.27
CA TYR A 53 -8.04 -5.91 -5.86
C TYR A 53 -7.83 -4.84 -6.95
N THR A 54 -7.93 -3.58 -6.57
CA THR A 54 -7.82 -2.44 -7.48
C THR A 54 -6.56 -1.61 -7.33
N GLY A 55 -5.77 -1.89 -6.30
CA GLY A 55 -4.54 -1.16 -6.00
C GLY A 55 -4.66 -0.25 -4.79
N MET A 56 -3.66 0.59 -4.59
CA MET A 56 -3.62 1.56 -3.50
C MET A 56 -4.55 2.74 -3.78
N LEU A 57 -5.11 3.33 -2.73
CA LEU A 57 -5.94 4.54 -2.77
C LEU A 57 -5.12 5.79 -2.42
N GLY A 58 -5.43 6.91 -3.06
CA GLY A 58 -4.93 8.23 -2.72
C GLY A 58 -3.81 8.74 -3.63
N MET A 59 -2.97 9.63 -3.12
CA MET A 59 -1.97 10.42 -3.87
C MET A 59 -1.06 9.58 -4.79
N HIS A 60 -0.70 8.39 -4.37
CA HIS A 60 0.11 7.43 -5.13
C HIS A 60 -0.69 6.18 -5.48
N GLY A 61 -2.01 6.29 -5.43
CA GLY A 61 -2.95 5.21 -5.73
C GLY A 61 -3.08 4.93 -7.23
N THR A 62 -3.89 3.91 -7.52
CA THR A 62 -4.31 3.64 -8.89
C THR A 62 -5.49 4.53 -9.26
N LYS A 63 -5.56 4.94 -10.51
CA LYS A 63 -6.71 5.70 -11.01
C LYS A 63 -8.03 4.93 -10.84
N THR A 64 -7.98 3.61 -10.93
CA THR A 64 -9.14 2.74 -10.69
C THR A 64 -9.65 2.84 -9.25
N SER A 65 -8.75 2.79 -8.25
CA SER A 65 -9.14 2.92 -6.84
C SER A 65 -9.72 4.30 -6.55
N ASP A 66 -9.07 5.36 -7.03
CA ASP A 66 -9.53 6.73 -6.80
C ASP A 66 -10.91 6.99 -7.45
N LEU A 67 -11.10 6.57 -8.71
CA LEU A 67 -12.38 6.71 -9.40
C LEU A 67 -13.46 5.79 -8.79
N GLY A 68 -13.12 4.56 -8.41
CA GLY A 68 -14.05 3.63 -7.80
C GLY A 68 -14.60 4.17 -6.47
N VAL A 69 -13.73 4.71 -5.62
CA VAL A 69 -14.15 5.34 -4.36
C VAL A 69 -15.02 6.58 -4.60
N THR A 70 -14.78 7.35 -5.66
CA THR A 70 -15.65 8.50 -6.01
C THR A 70 -16.99 8.11 -6.59
N GLN A 71 -17.21 6.85 -6.97
CA GLN A 71 -18.43 6.35 -7.61
C GLN A 71 -19.20 5.34 -6.75
N CYS A 72 -18.62 4.83 -5.68
CA CYS A 72 -19.28 3.91 -4.77
C CYS A 72 -20.44 4.58 -4.02
N ASP A 73 -21.40 3.80 -3.56
CA ASP A 73 -22.48 4.26 -2.69
C ASP A 73 -22.31 3.86 -1.23
N LEU A 74 -21.36 2.95 -0.98
CA LEU A 74 -20.93 2.53 0.37
C LEU A 74 -19.41 2.30 0.36
N LEU A 75 -18.70 3.02 1.22
CA LEU A 75 -17.29 2.79 1.52
C LEU A 75 -17.16 2.09 2.87
N ILE A 76 -16.67 0.85 2.86
CA ILE A 76 -16.40 0.05 4.06
C ILE A 76 -14.92 0.21 4.39
N VAL A 77 -14.61 0.88 5.49
CA VAL A 77 -13.24 1.27 5.88
C VAL A 77 -12.78 0.41 7.05
N LEU A 78 -11.71 -0.33 6.84
CA LEU A 78 -11.22 -1.36 7.74
C LEU A 78 -9.83 -0.97 8.30
N GLY A 79 -9.80 -0.42 9.52
CA GLY A 79 -8.56 -0.06 10.20
C GLY A 79 -7.72 0.99 9.45
N ALA A 80 -8.38 2.02 8.92
CA ALA A 80 -7.75 3.11 8.18
C ALA A 80 -8.16 4.48 8.73
N ARG A 81 -7.17 5.38 8.87
CA ARG A 81 -7.30 6.67 9.57
C ARG A 81 -7.71 7.86 8.70
N PHE A 82 -8.01 7.68 7.44
CA PHE A 82 -8.30 8.78 6.51
C PHE A 82 -7.22 9.88 6.51
N SER A 83 -5.95 9.47 6.33
CA SER A 83 -4.86 10.45 6.23
C SER A 83 -5.02 11.31 4.97
N ASP A 84 -4.42 12.51 5.00
CA ASP A 84 -4.40 13.44 3.87
C ASP A 84 -3.78 12.85 2.60
N ARG A 85 -2.84 11.90 2.73
CA ARG A 85 -2.26 11.16 1.60
C ARG A 85 -3.26 10.27 0.87
N VAL A 86 -4.32 9.85 1.57
CA VAL A 86 -5.41 9.03 1.02
C VAL A 86 -6.57 9.91 0.56
N THR A 87 -7.00 10.84 1.40
CA THR A 87 -8.21 11.63 1.15
C THR A 87 -7.97 12.82 0.22
N GLY A 88 -6.73 13.32 0.15
CA GLY A 88 -6.46 14.62 -0.42
C GLY A 88 -7.28 15.68 0.32
N ASN A 89 -8.28 16.25 -0.34
CA ASN A 89 -9.21 17.15 0.31
C ASN A 89 -10.35 16.39 1.01
N ALA A 90 -10.25 16.21 2.32
CA ALA A 90 -11.26 15.50 3.12
C ALA A 90 -12.70 16.06 2.94
N LYS A 91 -12.84 17.35 2.62
CA LYS A 91 -14.16 17.96 2.37
C LYS A 91 -14.86 17.46 1.11
N THR A 92 -14.13 16.85 0.19
CA THR A 92 -14.66 16.32 -1.08
C THR A 92 -14.55 14.80 -1.20
N PHE A 93 -13.86 14.15 -0.27
CA PHE A 93 -13.62 12.71 -0.30
C PHE A 93 -14.92 11.91 -0.09
N ALA A 94 -15.22 11.02 -1.03
CA ALA A 94 -16.33 10.05 -1.00
C ALA A 94 -17.71 10.62 -0.59
N LYS A 95 -18.01 11.89 -0.92
CA LYS A 95 -19.24 12.59 -0.49
C LYS A 95 -20.55 11.93 -0.90
N GLN A 96 -20.54 11.18 -2.01
CA GLN A 96 -21.70 10.48 -2.54
C GLN A 96 -21.97 9.17 -1.82
N ALA A 97 -20.97 8.63 -1.10
CA ALA A 97 -21.05 7.35 -0.43
C ALA A 97 -21.46 7.49 1.04
N LYS A 98 -22.16 6.50 1.54
CA LYS A 98 -22.21 6.24 2.99
C LYS A 98 -20.90 5.62 3.42
N ILE A 99 -20.42 5.97 4.61
CA ILE A 99 -19.15 5.48 5.15
C ILE A 99 -19.42 4.65 6.40
N LEU A 100 -18.96 3.38 6.37
CA LEU A 100 -18.92 2.49 7.53
C LEU A 100 -17.46 2.30 7.93
N GLN A 101 -17.05 2.82 9.09
CA GLN A 101 -15.68 2.72 9.59
C GLN A 101 -15.56 1.70 10.73
N LEU A 102 -14.62 0.78 10.63
CA LEU A 102 -14.20 -0.13 11.68
C LEU A 102 -12.79 0.28 12.14
N ASP A 103 -12.65 0.70 13.38
CA ASP A 103 -11.34 1.06 13.94
C ASP A 103 -11.28 0.69 15.43
N VAL A 104 -10.10 0.33 15.92
CA VAL A 104 -9.89 0.03 17.34
C VAL A 104 -9.80 1.31 18.18
N ASP A 105 -9.41 2.42 17.57
CA ASP A 105 -9.27 3.71 18.23
C ASP A 105 -10.51 4.58 17.99
N ALA A 106 -11.28 4.79 19.07
CA ALA A 106 -12.46 5.66 19.02
C ALA A 106 -12.14 7.10 18.62
N ALA A 107 -10.89 7.57 18.85
CA ALA A 107 -10.47 8.92 18.48
C ALA A 107 -10.26 9.12 16.98
N GLU A 108 -10.19 8.05 16.19
CA GLU A 108 -10.10 8.12 14.73
C GLU A 108 -11.48 8.21 14.05
N ILE A 109 -12.58 7.95 14.79
CA ILE A 109 -13.94 8.07 14.26
C ILE A 109 -14.31 9.55 14.16
N ASP A 110 -14.86 9.94 12.99
CA ASP A 110 -15.28 11.34 12.67
C ASP A 110 -14.16 12.39 12.70
N LYS A 111 -12.90 11.97 12.83
CA LYS A 111 -11.77 12.88 12.99
C LYS A 111 -11.46 13.68 11.71
N ASN A 112 -11.31 13.01 10.59
CA ASN A 112 -10.93 13.61 9.31
C ASN A 112 -12.08 13.60 8.29
N VAL A 113 -12.90 12.56 8.33
CA VAL A 113 -14.08 12.36 7.47
C VAL A 113 -15.23 11.94 8.36
N GLN A 114 -16.39 12.57 8.17
CA GLN A 114 -17.62 12.19 8.87
C GLN A 114 -18.09 10.83 8.36
N VAL A 115 -18.47 9.94 9.28
CA VAL A 115 -18.93 8.59 8.93
C VAL A 115 -20.41 8.40 9.27
N ASP A 116 -21.12 7.60 8.47
CA ASP A 116 -22.55 7.33 8.71
C ASP A 116 -22.77 6.24 9.78
N ALA A 117 -21.78 5.36 9.95
CA ALA A 117 -21.77 4.36 11.01
C ALA A 117 -20.33 3.95 11.34
N SER A 118 -20.13 3.55 12.60
CA SER A 118 -18.84 3.06 13.06
C SER A 118 -18.96 1.85 13.96
N ILE A 119 -17.90 1.04 14.00
CA ILE A 119 -17.70 -0.01 14.99
C ILE A 119 -16.34 0.22 15.62
N VAL A 120 -16.32 0.55 16.90
CA VAL A 120 -15.08 0.67 17.69
C VAL A 120 -14.72 -0.72 18.22
N GLY A 121 -13.62 -1.28 17.71
CA GLY A 121 -13.16 -2.60 18.09
C GLY A 121 -12.16 -3.21 17.10
N ASP A 122 -11.70 -4.42 17.42
CA ASP A 122 -10.82 -5.17 16.54
C ASP A 122 -11.49 -5.48 15.20
N VAL A 123 -10.78 -5.24 14.10
CA VAL A 123 -11.33 -5.38 12.73
C VAL A 123 -11.73 -6.83 12.45
N ARG A 124 -10.90 -7.81 12.83
CA ARG A 124 -11.16 -9.23 12.60
C ARG A 124 -12.40 -9.70 13.34
N GLU A 125 -12.50 -9.36 14.61
CA GLU A 125 -13.65 -9.75 15.44
C GLU A 125 -14.93 -9.06 14.95
N SER A 126 -14.85 -7.80 14.57
CA SER A 126 -15.99 -7.06 14.00
C SER A 126 -16.47 -7.67 12.70
N LEU A 127 -15.54 -8.04 11.80
CA LEU A 127 -15.87 -8.69 10.53
C LEU A 127 -16.51 -10.07 10.74
N ARG A 128 -16.05 -10.88 11.68
CA ARG A 128 -16.68 -12.16 12.01
C ARG A 128 -18.14 -11.98 12.35
N ARG A 129 -18.46 -11.04 13.22
CA ARG A 129 -19.84 -10.74 13.62
C ARG A 129 -20.70 -10.19 12.48
N ILE A 130 -20.09 -9.43 11.55
CA ILE A 130 -20.76 -8.95 10.35
C ILE A 130 -21.08 -10.13 9.42
N LEU A 131 -20.10 -10.99 9.15
CA LEU A 131 -20.24 -12.15 8.27
C LEU A 131 -21.31 -13.14 8.76
N GLU A 132 -21.40 -13.39 10.06
CA GLU A 132 -22.45 -14.22 10.67
C GLU A 132 -23.87 -13.70 10.39
N LYS A 133 -24.03 -12.39 10.19
CA LYS A 133 -25.33 -11.73 9.94
C LYS A 133 -25.63 -11.47 8.48
N LEU A 134 -24.67 -11.68 7.60
CA LEU A 134 -24.89 -11.49 6.16
C LEU A 134 -25.47 -12.78 5.54
N PRO A 135 -26.37 -12.66 4.54
CA PRO A 135 -26.78 -13.81 3.73
C PRO A 135 -25.59 -14.40 2.97
N GLU A 136 -25.78 -15.58 2.38
CA GLU A 136 -24.68 -16.31 1.73
C GLU A 136 -24.01 -15.50 0.62
N ASP A 137 -24.78 -14.87 -0.27
CA ASP A 137 -24.23 -14.04 -1.34
C ASP A 137 -25.05 -12.76 -1.55
N ILE A 138 -24.35 -11.64 -1.80
CA ILE A 138 -24.93 -10.37 -2.20
C ILE A 138 -24.14 -9.87 -3.41
N PRO A 139 -24.29 -10.48 -4.61
CA PRO A 139 -23.48 -10.16 -5.75
C PRO A 139 -23.78 -8.76 -6.30
N HIS A 140 -22.74 -8.04 -6.70
CA HIS A 140 -22.80 -6.73 -7.32
C HIS A 140 -22.14 -6.79 -8.71
N THR A 141 -22.63 -7.69 -9.58
CA THR A 141 -22.02 -8.05 -10.86
C THR A 141 -21.80 -6.84 -11.78
N GLU A 142 -22.80 -6.02 -12.00
CA GLU A 142 -22.66 -4.82 -12.85
C GLU A 142 -21.60 -3.84 -12.31
N TRP A 143 -21.50 -3.75 -10.98
CA TRP A 143 -20.51 -2.88 -10.36
C TRP A 143 -19.10 -3.40 -10.56
N ILE A 144 -18.89 -4.71 -10.37
CA ILE A 144 -17.58 -5.32 -10.58
C ILE A 144 -17.16 -5.27 -12.05
N GLU A 145 -18.06 -5.50 -12.99
CA GLU A 145 -17.79 -5.36 -14.42
C GLU A 145 -17.32 -3.94 -14.75
N HIS A 146 -18.00 -2.92 -14.26
CA HIS A 146 -17.59 -1.53 -14.42
C HIS A 146 -16.20 -1.25 -13.83
N ILE A 147 -15.87 -1.81 -12.65
CA ILE A 147 -14.53 -1.69 -12.05
C ILE A 147 -13.47 -2.40 -12.91
N GLN A 148 -13.76 -3.57 -13.48
CA GLN A 148 -12.83 -4.28 -14.35
C GLN A 148 -12.58 -3.52 -15.67
N GLU A 149 -13.60 -2.89 -16.23
CA GLU A 149 -13.44 -1.98 -17.37
C GLU A 149 -12.50 -0.80 -17.03
N MET A 150 -12.65 -0.20 -15.84
CA MET A 150 -11.76 0.86 -15.39
C MET A 150 -10.33 0.35 -15.19
N LYS A 151 -10.13 -0.85 -14.65
CA LYS A 151 -8.79 -1.46 -14.52
C LYS A 151 -8.13 -1.64 -15.89
N ALA A 152 -8.88 -2.12 -16.86
CA ALA A 152 -8.39 -2.31 -18.24
C ALA A 152 -8.07 -0.96 -18.92
N LYS A 153 -8.88 0.06 -18.66
CA LYS A 153 -8.72 1.40 -19.25
C LYS A 153 -7.56 2.20 -18.64
N TYR A 154 -7.26 1.99 -17.37
CA TYR A 154 -6.28 2.79 -16.62
C TYR A 154 -5.24 1.91 -15.93
N PRO A 155 -4.51 1.06 -16.67
CA PRO A 155 -3.44 0.26 -16.08
C PRO A 155 -2.31 1.18 -15.59
N LEU A 156 -1.57 0.71 -14.60
CA LEU A 156 -0.25 1.25 -14.31
C LEU A 156 0.65 0.96 -15.51
N SER A 157 1.38 1.96 -15.99
CA SER A 157 2.23 1.82 -17.17
C SER A 157 3.55 2.54 -16.98
N TYR A 158 4.59 2.03 -17.64
CA TYR A 158 5.93 2.62 -17.70
C TYR A 158 6.61 2.21 -19.01
N ASP A 159 7.74 2.81 -19.32
CA ASP A 159 8.53 2.47 -20.50
C ASP A 159 9.31 1.16 -20.28
N HIS A 160 8.88 0.08 -20.90
CA HIS A 160 9.49 -1.24 -20.81
C HIS A 160 10.83 -1.36 -21.58
N SER A 161 11.19 -0.38 -22.39
CA SER A 161 12.46 -0.36 -23.13
C SER A 161 13.64 0.12 -22.28
N GLN A 162 13.37 0.66 -21.09
CA GLN A 162 14.38 1.27 -20.22
C GLN A 162 14.42 0.57 -18.84
N LEU A 163 15.58 0.62 -18.21
CA LEU A 163 15.75 0.19 -16.82
C LEU A 163 15.14 1.24 -15.89
N THR A 164 13.84 1.09 -15.62
CA THR A 164 13.09 1.98 -14.74
C THR A 164 12.84 1.35 -13.36
N GLY A 165 12.49 2.18 -12.37
CA GLY A 165 12.10 1.67 -11.03
C GLY A 165 10.95 0.65 -11.08
N PRO A 166 9.83 0.93 -11.78
CA PRO A 166 8.75 -0.05 -11.98
C PRO A 166 9.23 -1.36 -12.59
N TYR A 167 10.07 -1.32 -13.63
CA TYR A 167 10.64 -2.51 -14.26
C TYR A 167 11.40 -3.40 -13.26
N ILE A 168 12.24 -2.78 -12.42
CA ILE A 168 13.01 -3.50 -11.39
C ILE A 168 12.05 -4.21 -10.42
N ILE A 169 10.97 -3.53 -9.99
CA ILE A 169 10.01 -4.09 -9.05
C ILE A 169 9.21 -5.25 -9.66
N GLU A 170 8.77 -5.14 -10.91
CA GLU A 170 8.08 -6.24 -11.59
C GLU A 170 8.99 -7.45 -11.78
N LYS A 171 10.26 -7.23 -12.18
CA LYS A 171 11.24 -8.31 -12.28
C LYS A 171 11.54 -8.96 -10.92
N LEU A 172 11.60 -8.16 -9.86
CA LEU A 172 11.75 -8.70 -8.51
C LEU A 172 10.54 -9.57 -8.13
N TYR A 173 9.32 -9.13 -8.44
CA TYR A 173 8.11 -9.92 -8.22
C TYR A 173 8.15 -11.25 -8.98
N GLU A 174 8.48 -11.23 -10.28
CA GLU A 174 8.61 -12.43 -11.10
C GLU A 174 9.66 -13.40 -10.54
N LEU A 175 10.87 -12.90 -10.24
CA LEU A 175 12.00 -13.74 -9.76
C LEU A 175 11.77 -14.34 -8.36
N THR A 176 10.95 -13.68 -7.54
CA THR A 176 10.61 -14.15 -6.18
C THR A 176 9.25 -14.83 -6.12
N ASN A 177 8.54 -14.93 -7.24
CA ASN A 177 7.16 -15.39 -7.29
C ASN A 177 6.26 -14.68 -6.27
N GLY A 178 6.55 -13.40 -5.98
CA GLY A 178 5.81 -12.61 -4.99
C GLY A 178 5.93 -13.08 -3.53
N GLU A 179 6.87 -13.99 -3.22
CA GLU A 179 7.00 -14.61 -1.89
C GLU A 179 8.06 -13.94 -0.99
N ALA A 180 8.79 -12.95 -1.52
CA ALA A 180 9.78 -12.25 -0.74
C ALA A 180 9.13 -11.27 0.27
N ILE A 181 9.81 -11.08 1.39
CA ILE A 181 9.54 -9.94 2.28
C ILE A 181 10.29 -8.74 1.70
N ILE A 182 9.54 -7.69 1.39
CA ILE A 182 10.06 -6.45 0.83
C ILE A 182 10.15 -5.41 1.94
N SER A 183 11.34 -4.92 2.21
CA SER A 183 11.55 -3.72 3.01
C SER A 183 11.86 -2.55 2.11
N THR A 184 11.39 -1.36 2.42
CA THR A 184 11.74 -0.16 1.66
C THR A 184 12.19 0.97 2.55
N ASP A 185 13.08 1.76 2.04
CA ASP A 185 13.27 3.13 2.47
C ASP A 185 12.16 4.03 1.92
N VAL A 186 12.28 5.35 2.09
CA VAL A 186 11.23 6.31 1.75
C VAL A 186 11.62 7.17 0.54
N GLY A 187 10.77 7.17 -0.47
CA GLY A 187 10.97 7.90 -1.71
C GLY A 187 10.19 7.30 -2.88
N GLN A 188 10.57 7.62 -4.11
CA GLN A 188 9.92 7.07 -5.31
C GLN A 188 9.98 5.54 -5.35
N HIS A 189 11.11 4.94 -4.94
CA HIS A 189 11.28 3.49 -4.85
C HIS A 189 10.26 2.81 -3.92
N GLN A 190 9.87 3.47 -2.82
CA GLN A 190 8.81 3.01 -1.94
C GLN A 190 7.46 2.96 -2.67
N MET A 191 7.15 4.01 -3.44
CA MET A 191 5.90 4.08 -4.19
C MET A 191 5.87 3.04 -5.31
N TRP A 192 6.96 2.85 -6.04
CA TRP A 192 7.05 1.80 -7.05
C TRP A 192 6.89 0.41 -6.43
N ALA A 193 7.54 0.13 -5.31
CA ALA A 193 7.35 -1.13 -4.58
C ALA A 193 5.88 -1.33 -4.14
N ALA A 194 5.21 -0.26 -3.69
CA ALA A 194 3.80 -0.33 -3.30
C ALA A 194 2.84 -0.52 -4.48
N GLN A 195 3.18 -0.01 -5.67
CA GLN A 195 2.34 -0.05 -6.86
C GLN A 195 2.52 -1.32 -7.70
N TYR A 196 3.76 -1.77 -7.90
CA TYR A 196 4.12 -2.80 -8.88
C TYR A 196 4.44 -4.17 -8.28
N TYR A 197 4.71 -4.27 -6.98
CA TYR A 197 4.84 -5.57 -6.30
C TYR A 197 3.48 -6.02 -5.75
N LYS A 198 3.02 -7.19 -6.17
CA LYS A 198 1.72 -7.75 -5.75
C LYS A 198 1.89 -8.53 -4.45
N TYR A 199 1.65 -7.87 -3.32
CA TYR A 199 1.75 -8.51 -2.00
C TYR A 199 0.60 -9.51 -1.83
N LYS A 200 0.95 -10.78 -1.60
CA LYS A 200 -0.01 -11.89 -1.46
C LYS A 200 -0.47 -12.09 -0.02
N GLU A 201 0.41 -11.76 0.92
CA GLU A 201 0.24 -12.03 2.35
C GLU A 201 0.51 -10.78 3.19
N PRO A 202 -0.16 -10.64 4.35
CA PRO A 202 0.13 -9.55 5.29
C PRO A 202 1.54 -9.69 5.87
N ARG A 203 2.11 -8.54 6.30
CA ARG A 203 3.44 -8.45 6.92
C ARG A 203 4.61 -8.84 6.00
N THR A 204 4.40 -8.82 4.69
CA THR A 204 5.45 -9.01 3.68
C THR A 204 5.93 -7.68 3.08
N PHE A 205 5.33 -6.56 3.45
CA PHE A 205 5.76 -5.21 3.10
C PHE A 205 6.10 -4.41 4.36
N LEU A 206 7.36 -4.04 4.51
CA LEU A 206 7.91 -3.32 5.65
C LEU A 206 8.37 -1.94 5.20
N THR A 207 7.74 -0.90 5.72
CA THR A 207 8.05 0.48 5.30
C THR A 207 7.68 1.49 6.37
N SER A 208 8.32 2.65 6.36
CA SER A 208 7.98 3.78 7.22
C SER A 208 6.85 4.58 6.57
N GLY A 209 5.60 4.12 6.69
CA GLY A 209 4.43 4.76 6.07
C GLY A 209 3.80 5.89 6.89
N GLY A 210 4.20 6.06 8.16
CA GLY A 210 3.73 7.14 9.03
C GLY A 210 4.63 8.37 8.95
N LEU A 211 5.82 8.29 9.54
CA LEU A 211 6.79 9.39 9.56
C LEU A 211 7.57 9.55 8.23
N GLY A 212 7.65 8.50 7.42
CA GLY A 212 8.42 8.58 6.18
C GLY A 212 9.92 8.68 6.43
N THR A 213 10.46 7.83 7.30
CA THR A 213 11.85 7.88 7.76
C THR A 213 12.79 7.29 6.72
N MET A 214 13.65 8.11 6.12
CA MET A 214 14.78 7.66 5.30
C MET A 214 15.79 6.92 6.17
N GLY A 215 16.40 5.85 5.64
CA GLY A 215 17.32 4.98 6.40
C GLY A 215 16.63 3.85 7.20
N TYR A 216 15.31 3.74 7.15
CA TYR A 216 14.53 2.69 7.83
C TYR A 216 14.77 1.30 7.25
N GLY A 217 14.92 1.22 5.92
CA GLY A 217 14.74 -0.02 5.16
C GLY A 217 15.75 -1.12 5.51
N LEU A 218 17.04 -0.79 5.60
CA LEU A 218 18.10 -1.79 5.86
C LEU A 218 17.93 -2.43 7.25
N GLY A 219 17.71 -1.63 8.29
CA GLY A 219 17.47 -2.15 9.64
C GLY A 219 16.23 -3.05 9.71
N ALA A 220 15.15 -2.65 9.05
CA ALA A 220 13.92 -3.45 8.98
C ALA A 220 14.14 -4.77 8.22
N ALA A 221 14.92 -4.76 7.13
CA ALA A 221 15.26 -5.97 6.38
C ALA A 221 16.10 -6.95 7.22
N ILE A 222 17.09 -6.44 7.98
CA ILE A 222 17.87 -7.26 8.91
C ILE A 222 16.95 -7.92 9.94
N GLY A 223 16.06 -7.12 10.56
CA GLY A 223 15.07 -7.62 11.52
C GLY A 223 14.13 -8.67 10.91
N ALA A 224 13.63 -8.43 9.70
CA ALA A 224 12.78 -9.39 8.98
C ALA A 224 13.52 -10.72 8.72
N LYS A 225 14.78 -10.64 8.30
CA LYS A 225 15.59 -11.85 8.07
C LYS A 225 15.95 -12.60 9.36
N MET A 226 16.02 -11.89 10.48
CA MET A 226 16.16 -12.52 11.80
C MET A 226 14.88 -13.27 12.20
N GLY A 227 13.71 -12.63 12.01
CA GLY A 227 12.40 -13.21 12.36
C GLY A 227 11.92 -14.30 11.41
N ARG A 228 12.28 -14.20 10.12
CA ARG A 228 11.92 -15.15 9.05
C ARG A 228 13.16 -15.58 8.25
N PRO A 229 14.04 -16.39 8.86
CA PRO A 229 15.28 -16.86 8.22
C PRO A 229 15.02 -17.73 6.97
N ASP A 230 13.84 -18.31 6.86
CA ASP A 230 13.34 -19.15 5.76
C ASP A 230 12.97 -18.33 4.51
N LYS A 231 12.63 -17.06 4.65
CA LYS A 231 12.16 -16.22 3.54
C LYS A 231 13.32 -15.46 2.85
N ILE A 232 13.12 -15.19 1.56
CA ILE A 232 13.92 -14.19 0.85
C ILE A 232 13.50 -12.82 1.41
N VAL A 233 14.48 -12.02 1.78
CA VAL A 233 14.26 -10.64 2.25
C VAL A 233 15.02 -9.70 1.33
N VAL A 234 14.33 -8.71 0.80
CA VAL A 234 14.90 -7.70 -0.10
C VAL A 234 14.67 -6.32 0.50
N ASN A 235 15.73 -5.54 0.66
CA ASN A 235 15.62 -4.12 0.93
C ASN A 235 15.73 -3.32 -0.37
N ILE A 236 14.82 -2.37 -0.58
CA ILE A 236 14.82 -1.46 -1.72
C ILE A 236 15.01 -0.04 -1.19
N GLY A 237 16.18 0.51 -1.41
CA GLY A 237 16.54 1.87 -0.99
C GLY A 237 16.88 2.74 -2.18
N GLY A 238 16.64 4.05 -2.07
CA GLY A 238 17.29 5.04 -2.93
C GLY A 238 18.71 5.31 -2.44
N ASP A 239 19.56 5.83 -3.31
CA ASP A 239 20.95 6.21 -2.99
C ASP A 239 21.04 7.16 -1.78
N GLY A 240 20.17 8.17 -1.71
CA GLY A 240 20.11 9.09 -0.58
C GLY A 240 19.68 8.44 0.73
N CYS A 241 18.76 7.47 0.68
CA CYS A 241 18.28 6.76 1.87
C CYS A 241 19.31 5.74 2.39
N PHE A 242 19.87 4.96 1.48
CA PHE A 242 20.82 3.90 1.83
C PHE A 242 22.04 4.43 2.55
N ARG A 243 22.55 5.59 2.14
CA ARG A 243 23.67 6.26 2.81
C ARG A 243 23.45 6.60 4.26
N MET A 244 22.21 6.78 4.68
CA MET A 244 21.93 7.18 6.07
C MET A 244 22.25 6.08 7.07
N ASN A 245 22.13 4.82 6.68
CA ASN A 245 22.35 3.66 7.57
C ASN A 245 23.15 2.51 6.91
N MET A 246 23.90 2.77 5.84
CA MET A 246 24.67 1.72 5.14
C MET A 246 25.71 1.04 6.03
N ASN A 247 26.15 1.68 7.11
CA ASN A 247 27.02 1.09 8.12
C ASN A 247 26.40 -0.16 8.78
N GLU A 248 25.08 -0.31 8.76
CA GLU A 248 24.37 -1.49 9.29
C GLU A 248 24.57 -2.76 8.44
N ILE A 249 25.22 -2.66 7.27
CA ILE A 249 25.72 -3.83 6.54
C ILE A 249 26.63 -4.66 7.46
N ALA A 250 27.46 -4.02 8.30
CA ALA A 250 28.28 -4.70 9.27
C ALA A 250 27.46 -5.54 10.26
N THR A 251 26.28 -5.05 10.65
CA THR A 251 25.33 -5.78 11.49
C THR A 251 24.79 -7.02 10.77
N ALA A 252 24.39 -6.88 9.49
CA ALA A 252 23.91 -8.01 8.68
C ALA A 252 24.97 -9.10 8.54
N VAL A 253 26.22 -8.72 8.26
CA VAL A 253 27.38 -9.64 8.16
C VAL A 253 27.63 -10.33 9.50
N ARG A 254 27.67 -9.58 10.58
CA ARG A 254 27.87 -10.12 11.94
C ARG A 254 26.78 -11.13 12.31
N CYS A 255 25.55 -10.85 11.98
CA CYS A 255 24.40 -11.74 12.23
C CYS A 255 24.36 -12.95 11.28
N ARG A 256 25.21 -13.01 10.26
CA ARG A 256 25.23 -14.07 9.23
C ARG A 256 23.85 -14.29 8.61
N LYS A 257 23.14 -13.20 8.32
CA LYS A 257 21.77 -13.21 7.75
C LYS A 257 21.80 -12.63 6.34
N PRO A 258 21.87 -13.47 5.31
CA PRO A 258 21.89 -12.99 3.92
C PRO A 258 20.56 -12.32 3.58
N LEU A 259 20.63 -11.12 3.04
CA LEU A 259 19.53 -10.37 2.47
C LEU A 259 19.98 -9.78 1.13
N ILE A 260 19.03 -9.37 0.31
CA ILE A 260 19.31 -8.71 -0.95
C ILE A 260 19.11 -7.20 -0.74
N GLN A 261 20.15 -6.41 -1.05
CA GLN A 261 20.07 -4.95 -1.06
C GLN A 261 19.99 -4.46 -2.50
N ILE A 262 18.91 -3.76 -2.83
CA ILE A 262 18.77 -3.03 -4.10
C ILE A 262 18.92 -1.55 -3.80
N VAL A 263 19.87 -0.88 -4.44
CA VAL A 263 20.04 0.56 -4.39
C VAL A 263 19.61 1.16 -5.73
N MET A 264 18.52 1.91 -5.71
CA MET A 264 18.07 2.68 -6.88
C MET A 264 18.85 3.99 -6.94
N ASN A 265 19.98 3.93 -7.65
CA ASN A 265 20.92 5.04 -7.75
C ASN A 265 20.59 5.93 -8.94
N ASN A 266 19.81 6.96 -8.68
CA ASN A 266 19.42 7.96 -9.67
C ASN A 266 20.06 9.35 -9.44
N HIS A 267 20.96 9.46 -8.48
CA HIS A 267 21.69 10.67 -8.09
C HIS A 267 20.80 11.85 -7.69
N VAL A 268 19.56 11.56 -7.25
CA VAL A 268 18.64 12.62 -6.79
C VAL A 268 17.75 12.12 -5.63
N LEU A 269 17.30 13.07 -4.80
CA LEU A 269 16.16 12.86 -3.90
C LEU A 269 14.86 12.85 -4.73
N GLY A 270 14.56 11.71 -5.37
CA GLY A 270 13.60 11.61 -6.46
C GLY A 270 12.20 12.08 -6.12
N MET A 271 11.67 11.76 -4.92
CA MET A 271 10.34 12.20 -4.49
C MET A 271 10.29 13.72 -4.31
N VAL A 272 11.32 14.34 -3.70
CA VAL A 272 11.38 15.78 -3.50
C VAL A 272 11.49 16.48 -4.86
N ARG A 273 12.34 15.98 -5.77
CA ARG A 273 12.47 16.51 -7.12
C ARG A 273 11.17 16.42 -7.91
N GLN A 274 10.42 15.32 -7.77
CA GLN A 274 9.09 15.17 -8.38
C GLN A 274 8.13 16.27 -7.92
N TRP A 275 8.09 16.58 -6.63
CA TRP A 275 7.27 17.65 -6.09
C TRP A 275 7.72 19.02 -6.60
N GLN A 276 9.02 19.28 -6.67
CA GLN A 276 9.55 20.53 -7.24
C GLN A 276 9.16 20.68 -8.72
N THR A 277 9.11 19.57 -9.45
CA THR A 277 8.61 19.56 -10.84
C THR A 277 7.13 19.91 -10.91
N LEU A 278 6.29 19.20 -10.13
CA LEU A 278 4.84 19.29 -10.24
C LEU A 278 4.25 20.58 -9.66
N PHE A 279 4.80 21.06 -8.53
CA PHE A 279 4.16 22.11 -7.73
C PHE A 279 4.99 23.41 -7.62
N TYR A 280 6.28 23.36 -7.96
CA TYR A 280 7.18 24.50 -7.77
C TYR A 280 7.77 25.04 -9.08
N GLY A 281 7.12 24.77 -10.22
CA GLY A 281 7.51 25.31 -11.53
C GLY A 281 8.94 24.98 -11.93
N HIS A 282 9.37 23.73 -11.70
CA HIS A 282 10.72 23.22 -12.00
C HIS A 282 11.85 23.94 -11.25
N ARG A 283 11.57 24.59 -10.12
CA ARG A 283 12.60 25.22 -9.28
C ARG A 283 13.23 24.17 -8.39
N TYR A 284 14.36 23.62 -8.84
CA TYR A 284 15.09 22.57 -8.14
C TYR A 284 16.05 23.16 -7.12
N SER A 285 16.03 22.62 -5.88
CA SER A 285 16.91 23.02 -4.80
C SER A 285 17.30 21.82 -3.95
N HIS A 286 18.61 21.63 -3.76
CA HIS A 286 19.20 20.62 -2.87
C HIS A 286 18.70 19.18 -3.06
N THR A 287 18.37 18.80 -4.29
CA THR A 287 17.88 17.44 -4.61
C THR A 287 18.88 16.59 -5.39
N VAL A 288 19.96 17.17 -5.87
CA VAL A 288 21.02 16.46 -6.59
C VAL A 288 22.01 15.87 -5.60
N LEU A 289 22.40 14.62 -5.83
CA LEU A 289 23.37 13.85 -5.05
C LEU A 289 24.54 13.53 -6.00
N ASP A 290 25.43 14.50 -6.21
CA ASP A 290 26.52 14.46 -7.19
C ASP A 290 27.84 13.98 -6.61
N ASP A 291 27.81 13.22 -5.56
CA ASP A 291 28.99 12.62 -4.95
C ASP A 291 29.42 11.31 -5.66
N ALA A 292 30.68 10.94 -5.41
CA ALA A 292 31.33 9.79 -6.05
C ALA A 292 31.16 8.48 -5.25
N VAL A 293 30.04 8.27 -4.57
CA VAL A 293 29.81 7.03 -3.81
C VAL A 293 29.56 5.87 -4.77
N ASP A 294 30.42 4.85 -4.70
CA ASP A 294 30.27 3.58 -5.42
C ASP A 294 29.59 2.56 -4.49
N PHE A 295 28.31 2.28 -4.75
CA PHE A 295 27.51 1.35 -3.93
C PHE A 295 27.76 -0.14 -4.25
N VAL A 296 28.62 -0.45 -5.21
CA VAL A 296 28.94 -1.84 -5.62
C VAL A 296 30.24 -2.31 -4.97
N LYS A 297 31.17 -1.41 -4.66
CA LYS A 297 32.42 -1.66 -3.95
C LYS A 297 32.27 -1.51 -2.46
#